data_b89f56bfc25b921dc1969dde83d29067
#
_entry.id   b89f56bfc25b921dc1969dde83d29067
#
_cell.length_a   1.000
_cell.length_b   1.000
_cell.length_c   1.000
_cell.angle_alpha   90.00
_cell.angle_beta   90.00
_cell.angle_gamma   90.00
#
_symmetry.space_group_name_H-M   'P 1'
#
loop_
_entity.id
_entity.type
_entity.pdbx_description
1 polymer ?
#
loop_
_entity_poly.entity_id
_entity_poly.type
_entity_poly.pdbx_seq_one_letter_code
_entity_poly.pdbx_strand_id
1 'polypeptide(L)'
;MKKASQAKKPVPKKPSKSGKSAKAAKASSAGRVWVGLDLGGTKMLANVFDDRYRVLGRAKQKTQGAKGARAGLKRMVDTVSDALADAGVDPSRLAGIGVGCPGPIDPARGVIVEAPNLGWRNVPVEAHLGKAFGVRAVICNDVDAGVYAEYQAGAAKGARCAVGIFPGTGIGAGAVLEGRLLQGSTLSCMELGHIPLFPETSGTGEDGTTLETECSRLKIAVEAARAAYRGQAPNLFEACGTDVSKITSGAIAKSIAAG
;
A
#
# COMPACT_ATOMS: atom_id res chain seq x y z
N MET A 1 27.68 60.26 18.37
CA MET A 1 27.32 59.07 17.58
C MET A 1 26.75 58.01 18.52
N LYS A 2 25.41 57.85 18.58
CA LYS A 2 24.71 56.92 19.47
C LYS A 2 24.59 55.55 18.76
N LYS A 3 25.13 54.47 19.37
CA LYS A 3 24.93 53.08 18.89
C LYS A 3 23.53 52.60 19.22
N ALA A 4 22.77 52.20 18.20
CA ALA A 4 21.47 51.61 18.37
C ALA A 4 21.61 50.13 18.76
N SER A 5 20.95 49.77 19.84
CA SER A 5 20.82 48.39 20.38
C SER A 5 19.78 47.64 19.54
N GLN A 6 20.18 46.56 18.90
CA GLN A 6 19.23 45.67 18.23
C GLN A 6 18.67 44.66 19.25
N ALA A 7 17.38 44.74 19.50
CA ALA A 7 16.62 43.81 20.32
C ALA A 7 16.44 42.47 19.56
N LYS A 8 16.88 41.35 20.16
CA LYS A 8 16.67 39.99 19.67
C LYS A 8 15.19 39.60 19.80
N LYS A 9 14.58 39.20 18.66
CA LYS A 9 13.23 38.63 18.65
C LYS A 9 13.26 37.23 19.32
N PRO A 10 12.21 36.85 20.08
CA PRO A 10 12.14 35.56 20.73
C PRO A 10 11.85 34.45 19.73
N VAL A 11 12.61 33.36 19.84
CA VAL A 11 12.45 32.10 19.07
C VAL A 11 11.20 31.35 19.58
N PRO A 12 10.27 30.91 18.72
CA PRO A 12 9.12 30.14 19.17
C PRO A 12 9.52 28.75 19.65
N LYS A 13 9.10 28.42 20.89
CA LYS A 13 9.29 27.11 21.51
C LYS A 13 8.52 26.04 20.73
N LYS A 14 9.20 24.94 20.36
CA LYS A 14 8.58 23.74 19.79
C LYS A 14 7.50 23.19 20.74
N PRO A 15 6.32 22.76 20.23
CA PRO A 15 5.33 22.10 21.06
C PRO A 15 5.84 20.73 21.51
N SER A 16 5.71 20.44 22.80
CA SER A 16 6.04 19.19 23.43
C SER A 16 5.12 18.07 22.87
N LYS A 17 5.72 16.95 22.49
CA LYS A 17 5.00 15.72 22.14
C LYS A 17 4.34 15.14 23.38
N SER A 18 3.10 15.51 23.68
CA SER A 18 2.25 14.73 24.56
C SER A 18 1.50 13.71 23.70
N GLY A 19 2.03 12.49 23.64
CA GLY A 19 1.33 11.33 23.10
C GLY A 19 0.14 10.98 24.01
N LYS A 20 -1.00 11.61 23.77
CA LYS A 20 -2.29 11.08 24.22
C LYS A 20 -2.89 10.32 23.04
N SER A 21 -2.82 8.98 23.13
CA SER A 21 -3.67 8.07 22.40
C SER A 21 -5.09 8.65 22.36
N ALA A 22 -5.56 9.05 21.17
CA ALA A 22 -6.95 9.36 20.96
C ALA A 22 -7.73 8.06 21.20
N LYS A 23 -8.39 7.96 22.34
CA LYS A 23 -9.37 6.92 22.62
C LYS A 23 -10.37 6.94 21.47
N ALA A 24 -10.47 5.82 20.74
CA ALA A 24 -11.43 5.60 19.68
C ALA A 24 -12.81 6.07 20.14
N ALA A 25 -13.43 6.96 19.36
CA ALA A 25 -14.79 7.38 19.62
C ALA A 25 -15.66 6.12 19.64
N LYS A 26 -16.35 5.85 20.75
CA LYS A 26 -17.27 4.72 20.89
C LYS A 26 -18.19 4.70 19.68
N ALA A 27 -18.11 3.62 18.88
CA ALA A 27 -18.96 3.41 17.72
C ALA A 27 -20.42 3.50 18.17
N SER A 28 -21.20 4.32 17.48
CA SER A 28 -22.65 4.38 17.69
C SER A 28 -23.24 2.99 17.44
N SER A 29 -24.11 2.54 18.32
CA SER A 29 -24.53 1.16 18.51
C SER A 29 -25.42 0.53 17.40
N ALA A 30 -25.59 1.13 16.22
CA ALA A 30 -26.65 0.74 15.29
C ALA A 30 -26.23 0.52 13.82
N GLY A 31 -24.99 0.72 13.38
CA GLY A 31 -24.62 0.64 11.96
C GLY A 31 -23.89 -0.65 11.59
N ARG A 32 -24.00 -1.06 10.31
CA ARG A 32 -23.15 -2.11 9.72
C ARG A 32 -21.70 -1.63 9.64
N VAL A 33 -20.76 -2.58 9.64
CA VAL A 33 -19.34 -2.31 9.44
C VAL A 33 -18.80 -3.17 8.31
N TRP A 34 -17.72 -2.71 7.70
CA TRP A 34 -17.00 -3.43 6.66
C TRP A 34 -15.55 -3.57 7.05
N VAL A 35 -14.90 -4.61 6.57
CA VAL A 35 -13.46 -4.79 6.74
C VAL A 35 -12.77 -4.69 5.39
N GLY A 36 -11.73 -3.86 5.32
CA GLY A 36 -10.74 -3.86 4.24
C GLY A 36 -9.47 -4.53 4.73
N LEU A 37 -9.03 -5.56 4.03
CA LEU A 37 -7.79 -6.30 4.31
C LEU A 37 -6.81 -6.09 3.16
N ASP A 38 -5.67 -5.49 3.44
CA ASP A 38 -4.52 -5.39 2.53
C ASP A 38 -3.57 -6.57 2.78
N LEU A 39 -3.44 -7.46 1.79
CA LEU A 39 -2.55 -8.62 1.81
C LEU A 39 -1.22 -8.27 1.13
N GLY A 40 -0.29 -7.69 1.86
CA GLY A 40 1.05 -7.46 1.34
C GLY A 40 1.99 -8.65 1.50
N GLY A 41 3.08 -8.66 0.73
CA GLY A 41 4.09 -9.74 0.76
C GLY A 41 4.76 -9.93 2.13
N THR A 42 4.94 -8.87 2.91
CA THR A 42 5.62 -8.91 4.21
C THR A 42 4.66 -8.81 5.39
N LYS A 43 3.60 -8.05 5.25
CA LYS A 43 2.61 -7.74 6.29
C LYS A 43 1.23 -7.65 5.67
N MET A 44 0.22 -7.96 6.48
CA MET A 44 -1.18 -7.70 6.18
C MET A 44 -1.75 -6.70 7.18
N LEU A 45 -2.71 -5.90 6.72
CA LEU A 45 -3.36 -4.85 7.50
C LEU A 45 -4.87 -4.97 7.29
N ALA A 46 -5.62 -5.11 8.37
CA ALA A 46 -7.08 -5.01 8.34
C ALA A 46 -7.53 -3.71 9.01
N ASN A 47 -8.46 -3.02 8.38
CA ASN A 47 -9.17 -1.88 8.94
C ASN A 47 -10.67 -2.17 8.97
N VAL A 48 -11.32 -1.78 10.05
CA VAL A 48 -12.78 -1.80 10.19
C VAL A 48 -13.32 -0.41 9.88
N PHE A 49 -14.31 -0.32 9.01
CA PHE A 49 -14.91 0.94 8.57
C PHE A 49 -16.40 0.99 8.89
N ASP A 50 -16.90 2.18 9.17
CA ASP A 50 -18.33 2.45 9.11
C ASP A 50 -18.78 2.82 7.69
N ASP A 51 -20.08 3.12 7.52
CA ASP A 51 -20.73 3.52 6.26
C ASP A 51 -20.23 4.87 5.69
N ARG A 52 -19.43 5.60 6.47
CA ARG A 52 -18.81 6.88 6.09
C ARG A 52 -17.31 6.76 5.85
N TYR A 53 -16.80 5.54 5.71
CA TYR A 53 -15.38 5.21 5.56
C TYR A 53 -14.49 5.64 6.73
N ARG A 54 -15.06 5.89 7.93
CA ARG A 54 -14.26 6.19 9.11
C ARG A 54 -13.70 4.90 9.67
N VAL A 55 -12.40 4.90 9.96
CA VAL A 55 -11.73 3.75 10.59
C VAL A 55 -12.14 3.67 12.05
N LEU A 56 -12.72 2.55 12.43
CA LEU A 56 -13.16 2.25 13.81
C LEU A 56 -12.12 1.43 14.57
N GLY A 57 -11.37 0.58 13.89
CA GLY A 57 -10.32 -0.24 14.46
C GLY A 57 -9.42 -0.81 13.38
N ARG A 58 -8.26 -1.33 13.78
CA ARG A 58 -7.26 -1.88 12.85
C ARG A 58 -6.41 -2.95 13.53
N ALA A 59 -5.94 -3.90 12.71
CA ALA A 59 -4.94 -4.85 13.14
C ALA A 59 -3.91 -5.07 12.03
N LYS A 60 -2.69 -5.40 12.44
CA LYS A 60 -1.57 -5.63 11.52
C LYS A 60 -0.77 -6.82 11.98
N GLN A 61 -0.52 -7.75 11.05
CA GLN A 61 0.31 -8.93 11.29
C GLN A 61 1.37 -9.12 10.21
N LYS A 62 2.40 -9.92 10.48
CA LYS A 62 3.36 -10.36 9.46
C LYS A 62 2.69 -11.40 8.57
N THR A 63 2.82 -11.28 7.26
CA THR A 63 2.23 -12.24 6.30
C THR A 63 2.86 -13.62 6.43
N GLN A 64 4.20 -13.70 6.53
CA GLN A 64 4.95 -14.95 6.63
C GLN A 64 4.57 -15.92 5.49
N GLY A 65 4.54 -15.43 4.25
CA GLY A 65 4.10 -16.20 3.07
C GLY A 65 4.78 -17.55 2.90
N ALA A 66 6.08 -17.64 3.24
CA ALA A 66 6.86 -18.87 3.19
C ALA A 66 6.31 -20.02 4.06
N LYS A 67 5.41 -19.75 5.02
CA LYS A 67 4.72 -20.78 5.79
C LYS A 67 3.54 -21.43 5.04
N GLY A 68 3.34 -21.03 3.78
CA GLY A 68 2.32 -21.58 2.89
C GLY A 68 0.94 -20.93 3.02
N ALA A 69 0.11 -21.16 2.00
CA ALA A 69 -1.20 -20.52 1.85
C ALA A 69 -2.16 -20.82 3.00
N ARG A 70 -2.20 -22.07 3.50
CA ARG A 70 -3.08 -22.45 4.63
C ARG A 70 -2.79 -21.63 5.88
N ALA A 71 -1.52 -21.43 6.20
CA ALA A 71 -1.11 -20.62 7.34
C ALA A 71 -1.39 -19.13 7.12
N GLY A 72 -1.28 -18.67 5.87
CA GLY A 72 -1.63 -17.31 5.48
C GLY A 72 -3.12 -17.04 5.60
N LEU A 73 -3.96 -17.92 5.07
CA LEU A 73 -5.43 -17.82 5.20
C LEU A 73 -5.87 -17.77 6.67
N LYS A 74 -5.29 -18.62 7.52
CA LYS A 74 -5.56 -18.53 8.97
C LYS A 74 -5.20 -17.15 9.53
N ARG A 75 -4.03 -16.62 9.17
CA ARG A 75 -3.62 -15.27 9.62
C ARG A 75 -4.53 -14.16 9.11
N MET A 76 -5.08 -14.29 7.90
CA MET A 76 -6.07 -13.33 7.41
C MET A 76 -7.31 -13.31 8.32
N VAL A 77 -7.82 -14.49 8.70
CA VAL A 77 -8.93 -14.60 9.66
C VAL A 77 -8.56 -13.98 11.01
N ASP A 78 -7.40 -14.33 11.57
CA ASP A 78 -6.90 -13.79 12.83
C ASP A 78 -6.79 -12.25 12.76
N THR A 79 -6.24 -11.71 11.66
CA THR A 79 -6.06 -10.25 11.48
C THR A 79 -7.41 -9.51 11.40
N VAL A 80 -8.38 -10.08 10.70
CA VAL A 80 -9.74 -9.52 10.65
C VAL A 80 -10.40 -9.55 12.02
N SER A 81 -10.28 -10.67 12.75
CA SER A 81 -10.81 -10.82 14.11
C SER A 81 -10.20 -9.81 15.08
N ASP A 82 -8.87 -9.65 15.02
CA ASP A 82 -8.16 -8.68 15.85
C ASP A 82 -8.60 -7.23 15.54
N ALA A 83 -8.84 -6.90 14.26
CA ALA A 83 -9.33 -5.57 13.87
C ALA A 83 -10.74 -5.30 14.38
N LEU A 84 -11.63 -6.29 14.34
CA LEU A 84 -12.98 -6.19 14.91
C LEU A 84 -12.94 -6.02 16.43
N ALA A 85 -12.05 -6.74 17.11
CA ALA A 85 -11.83 -6.60 18.55
C ALA A 85 -11.29 -5.21 18.91
N ASP A 86 -10.31 -4.68 18.15
CA ASP A 86 -9.78 -3.32 18.35
C ASP A 86 -10.86 -2.24 18.14
N ALA A 87 -11.77 -2.47 17.19
CA ALA A 87 -12.92 -1.60 16.95
C ALA A 87 -13.99 -1.69 18.07
N GLY A 88 -13.96 -2.70 18.92
CA GLY A 88 -15.01 -2.98 19.90
C GLY A 88 -16.36 -3.29 19.24
N VAL A 89 -16.33 -3.90 18.03
CA VAL A 89 -17.51 -4.20 17.23
C VAL A 89 -17.88 -5.67 17.36
N ASP A 90 -19.16 -5.94 17.60
CA ASP A 90 -19.68 -7.30 17.55
C ASP A 90 -19.59 -7.85 16.12
N PRO A 91 -18.98 -9.04 15.89
CA PRO A 91 -18.84 -9.65 14.57
C PRO A 91 -20.16 -9.79 13.80
N SER A 92 -21.31 -9.89 14.45
CA SER A 92 -22.63 -9.94 13.81
C SER A 92 -22.99 -8.66 13.03
N ARG A 93 -22.29 -7.56 13.27
CA ARG A 93 -22.45 -6.30 12.55
C ARG A 93 -21.62 -6.22 11.27
N LEU A 94 -20.72 -7.17 11.05
CA LEU A 94 -19.91 -7.23 9.85
C LEU A 94 -20.79 -7.49 8.62
N ALA A 95 -20.76 -6.59 7.66
CA ALA A 95 -21.58 -6.66 6.44
C ALA A 95 -20.83 -7.30 5.25
N GLY A 96 -19.49 -7.20 5.26
CA GLY A 96 -18.66 -7.77 4.21
C GLY A 96 -17.18 -7.48 4.40
N ILE A 97 -16.35 -8.18 3.64
CA ILE A 97 -14.89 -8.10 3.66
C ILE A 97 -14.40 -7.85 2.24
N GLY A 98 -13.62 -6.79 2.03
CA GLY A 98 -12.86 -6.55 0.81
C GLY A 98 -11.39 -6.85 1.03
N VAL A 99 -10.75 -7.54 0.09
CA VAL A 99 -9.33 -7.89 0.19
C VAL A 99 -8.56 -7.38 -1.02
N GLY A 100 -7.57 -6.52 -0.81
CA GLY A 100 -6.55 -6.18 -1.79
C GLY A 100 -5.48 -7.27 -1.80
N CYS A 101 -5.23 -7.87 -2.96
CA CYS A 101 -4.33 -9.00 -3.14
C CYS A 101 -3.24 -8.68 -4.15
N PRO A 102 -1.98 -9.08 -3.92
CA PRO A 102 -0.94 -9.01 -4.93
C PRO A 102 -1.12 -10.11 -6.00
N GLY A 103 -0.60 -9.84 -7.19
CA GLY A 103 -0.51 -10.78 -8.31
C GLY A 103 -1.80 -10.98 -9.07
N PRO A 104 -1.78 -11.89 -10.07
CA PRO A 104 -2.97 -12.25 -10.81
C PRO A 104 -4.03 -12.88 -9.90
N ILE A 105 -5.25 -12.38 -10.01
CA ILE A 105 -6.41 -12.86 -9.28
C ILE A 105 -7.51 -13.28 -10.25
N ASP A 106 -8.40 -14.14 -9.81
CA ASP A 106 -9.66 -14.46 -10.47
C ASP A 106 -10.82 -14.00 -9.57
N PRO A 107 -11.36 -12.78 -9.78
CA PRO A 107 -12.43 -12.26 -8.95
C PRO A 107 -13.75 -13.03 -9.12
N ALA A 108 -13.98 -13.69 -10.27
CA ALA A 108 -15.19 -14.48 -10.48
C ALA A 108 -15.20 -15.74 -9.61
N ARG A 109 -14.03 -16.31 -9.34
CA ARG A 109 -13.85 -17.48 -8.48
C ARG A 109 -13.43 -17.11 -7.05
N GLY A 110 -13.08 -15.86 -6.80
CA GLY A 110 -12.56 -15.40 -5.51
C GLY A 110 -11.19 -15.99 -5.13
N VAL A 111 -10.33 -16.19 -6.15
CA VAL A 111 -9.07 -16.95 -6.01
C VAL A 111 -7.87 -16.08 -6.38
N ILE A 112 -6.84 -16.09 -5.54
CA ILE A 112 -5.50 -15.66 -5.95
C ILE A 112 -4.93 -16.75 -6.86
N VAL A 113 -4.78 -16.45 -8.16
CA VAL A 113 -4.24 -17.40 -9.14
C VAL A 113 -2.79 -17.68 -8.84
N GLU A 114 -2.00 -16.62 -8.67
CA GLU A 114 -0.60 -16.71 -8.31
C GLU A 114 -0.16 -15.44 -7.55
N ALA A 115 0.60 -15.63 -6.48
CA ALA A 115 1.28 -14.55 -5.76
C ALA A 115 2.74 -14.96 -5.52
N PRO A 116 3.66 -14.65 -6.46
CA PRO A 116 5.06 -15.08 -6.40
C PRO A 116 5.76 -14.67 -5.12
N ASN A 117 5.51 -13.45 -4.64
CA ASN A 117 6.07 -12.90 -3.40
C ASN A 117 5.66 -13.67 -2.13
N LEU A 118 4.60 -14.48 -2.22
CA LEU A 118 4.09 -15.30 -1.13
C LEU A 118 4.34 -16.80 -1.37
N GLY A 119 4.71 -17.20 -2.59
CA GLY A 119 4.78 -18.59 -3.01
C GLY A 119 3.42 -19.28 -3.07
N TRP A 120 2.33 -18.53 -3.32
CA TRP A 120 0.97 -19.05 -3.30
C TRP A 120 0.43 -19.23 -4.71
N ARG A 121 -0.34 -20.32 -4.89
CA ARG A 121 -1.07 -20.62 -6.13
C ARG A 121 -2.47 -21.14 -5.83
N ASN A 122 -3.46 -20.70 -6.60
CA ASN A 122 -4.86 -21.14 -6.56
C ASN A 122 -5.46 -21.08 -5.14
N VAL A 123 -5.30 -19.93 -4.45
CA VAL A 123 -5.74 -19.77 -3.04
C VAL A 123 -7.14 -19.18 -2.97
N PRO A 124 -8.15 -19.91 -2.45
CA PRO A 124 -9.56 -19.49 -2.45
C PRO A 124 -9.85 -18.54 -1.27
N VAL A 125 -9.45 -17.29 -1.40
CA VAL A 125 -9.53 -16.28 -0.33
C VAL A 125 -10.97 -15.95 0.03
N GLU A 126 -11.83 -15.69 -0.97
CA GLU A 126 -13.23 -15.32 -0.72
C GLU A 126 -13.99 -16.42 0.02
N ALA A 127 -13.89 -17.66 -0.48
CA ALA A 127 -14.56 -18.80 0.14
C ALA A 127 -14.09 -19.02 1.58
N HIS A 128 -12.79 -18.83 1.84
CA HIS A 128 -12.23 -19.03 3.17
C HIS A 128 -12.72 -17.98 4.17
N LEU A 129 -12.63 -16.69 3.80
CA LEU A 129 -13.09 -15.60 4.65
C LEU A 129 -14.61 -15.58 4.80
N GLY A 130 -15.34 -15.80 3.69
CA GLY A 130 -16.79 -15.91 3.72
C GLY A 130 -17.30 -17.00 4.67
N LYS A 131 -16.64 -18.18 4.64
CA LYS A 131 -16.95 -19.27 5.57
C LYS A 131 -16.61 -18.92 7.03
N ALA A 132 -15.47 -18.24 7.24
CA ALA A 132 -15.03 -17.93 8.62
C ALA A 132 -15.93 -16.91 9.32
N PHE A 133 -16.46 -15.92 8.56
CA PHE A 133 -17.23 -14.81 9.15
C PHE A 133 -18.72 -14.84 8.80
N GLY A 134 -19.17 -15.75 7.95
CA GLY A 134 -20.58 -15.83 7.55
C GLY A 134 -21.06 -14.64 6.71
N VAL A 135 -20.16 -13.89 6.08
CA VAL A 135 -20.46 -12.71 5.25
C VAL A 135 -19.83 -12.83 3.86
N ARG A 136 -20.30 -12.01 2.94
CA ARG A 136 -19.66 -11.92 1.62
C ARG A 136 -18.23 -11.37 1.76
N ALA A 137 -17.27 -12.06 1.18
CA ALA A 137 -15.93 -11.57 0.93
C ALA A 137 -15.74 -11.33 -0.58
N VAL A 138 -14.91 -10.36 -0.95
CA VAL A 138 -14.53 -10.07 -2.35
C VAL A 138 -13.03 -9.79 -2.39
N ILE A 139 -12.37 -10.18 -3.49
CA ILE A 139 -10.97 -9.86 -3.74
C ILE A 139 -10.84 -8.87 -4.89
N CYS A 140 -9.80 -8.06 -4.83
CA CYS A 140 -9.39 -7.13 -5.88
C CYS A 140 -7.86 -7.10 -5.94
N ASN A 141 -7.27 -6.73 -7.06
CA ASN A 141 -5.86 -6.38 -7.08
C ASN A 141 -5.61 -5.21 -6.10
N ASP A 142 -4.45 -5.18 -5.44
CA ASP A 142 -4.13 -4.19 -4.42
C ASP A 142 -4.05 -2.76 -4.98
N VAL A 143 -3.49 -2.59 -6.19
CA VAL A 143 -3.42 -1.30 -6.89
C VAL A 143 -4.80 -0.84 -7.35
N ASP A 144 -5.59 -1.73 -7.95
CA ASP A 144 -6.98 -1.47 -8.34
C ASP A 144 -7.83 -1.03 -7.14
N ALA A 145 -7.68 -1.73 -6.01
CA ALA A 145 -8.36 -1.36 -4.77
C ALA A 145 -7.95 0.03 -4.28
N GLY A 146 -6.65 0.37 -4.38
CA GLY A 146 -6.12 1.69 -4.03
C GLY A 146 -6.70 2.80 -4.91
N VAL A 147 -6.69 2.62 -6.24
CA VAL A 147 -7.28 3.60 -7.18
C VAL A 147 -8.78 3.77 -6.95
N TYR A 148 -9.49 2.66 -6.74
CA TYR A 148 -10.92 2.71 -6.47
C TYR A 148 -11.25 3.42 -5.16
N ALA A 149 -10.42 3.24 -4.13
CA ALA A 149 -10.56 3.97 -2.86
C ALA A 149 -10.38 5.48 -3.04
N GLU A 150 -9.36 5.91 -3.79
CA GLU A 150 -9.15 7.33 -4.14
C GLU A 150 -10.32 7.90 -4.95
N TYR A 151 -10.91 7.11 -5.83
CA TYR A 151 -12.09 7.49 -6.60
C TYR A 151 -13.34 7.65 -5.71
N GLN A 152 -13.56 6.73 -4.77
CA GLN A 152 -14.74 6.75 -3.90
C GLN A 152 -14.67 7.81 -2.80
N ALA A 153 -13.52 7.97 -2.16
CA ALA A 153 -13.40 8.73 -0.93
C ALA A 153 -12.17 9.66 -0.85
N GLY A 154 -11.26 9.60 -1.83
CA GLY A 154 -10.01 10.33 -1.84
C GLY A 154 -9.94 11.45 -2.87
N ALA A 155 -8.74 11.66 -3.42
CA ALA A 155 -8.40 12.78 -4.30
C ALA A 155 -9.15 12.78 -5.64
N ALA A 156 -9.61 11.60 -6.12
CA ALA A 156 -10.33 11.46 -7.38
C ALA A 156 -11.86 11.46 -7.23
N LYS A 157 -12.37 11.79 -6.03
CA LYS A 157 -13.82 11.82 -5.78
C LYS A 157 -14.53 12.82 -6.70
N GLY A 158 -15.56 12.33 -7.42
CA GLY A 158 -16.34 13.11 -8.34
C GLY A 158 -15.75 13.23 -9.76
N ALA A 159 -14.60 12.65 -10.03
CA ALA A 159 -14.04 12.58 -11.36
C ALA A 159 -14.81 11.57 -12.23
N ARG A 160 -14.98 11.82 -13.54
CA ARG A 160 -15.50 10.84 -14.48
C ARG A 160 -14.48 9.74 -14.81
N CYS A 161 -13.22 10.14 -14.87
CA CYS A 161 -12.09 9.27 -15.13
C CYS A 161 -10.97 9.55 -14.11
N ALA A 162 -10.39 8.52 -13.55
CA ALA A 162 -9.25 8.59 -12.66
C ALA A 162 -8.22 7.53 -13.04
N VAL A 163 -6.96 7.92 -13.09
CA VAL A 163 -5.82 7.01 -13.24
C VAL A 163 -4.95 7.18 -12.01
N GLY A 164 -4.67 6.09 -11.34
CA GLY A 164 -3.74 6.03 -10.22
C GLY A 164 -2.45 5.33 -10.63
N ILE A 165 -1.31 5.89 -10.25
CA ILE A 165 0.01 5.30 -10.44
C ILE A 165 0.65 5.14 -9.07
N PHE A 166 1.11 3.94 -8.76
CA PHE A 166 1.67 3.58 -7.46
C PHE A 166 3.15 3.16 -7.60
N PRO A 167 4.08 4.11 -7.48
CA PRO A 167 5.51 3.79 -7.44
C PRO A 167 5.84 3.05 -6.15
N GLY A 168 6.16 1.77 -6.29
CA GLY A 168 6.55 0.87 -5.22
C GLY A 168 7.90 0.21 -5.48
N THR A 169 8.07 -1.05 -5.10
CA THR A 169 9.18 -1.90 -5.54
C THR A 169 9.17 -2.01 -7.06
N GLY A 170 7.98 -2.15 -7.65
CA GLY A 170 7.67 -1.95 -9.05
C GLY A 170 6.81 -0.69 -9.26
N ILE A 171 6.13 -0.62 -10.42
CA ILE A 171 5.14 0.40 -10.74
C ILE A 171 3.82 -0.28 -11.09
N GLY A 172 2.85 -0.14 -10.19
CA GLY A 172 1.48 -0.52 -10.45
C GLY A 172 0.65 0.67 -10.92
N ALA A 173 -0.39 0.41 -11.71
CA ALA A 173 -1.39 1.40 -12.05
C ALA A 173 -2.78 0.78 -12.12
N GLY A 174 -3.78 1.63 -12.00
CA GLY A 174 -5.18 1.27 -12.16
C GLY A 174 -5.96 2.45 -12.68
N ALA A 175 -7.13 2.21 -13.26
CA ALA A 175 -8.00 3.26 -13.75
C ALA A 175 -9.46 2.99 -13.43
N VAL A 176 -10.20 4.08 -13.20
CA VAL A 176 -11.65 4.09 -13.06
C VAL A 176 -12.23 4.96 -14.15
N LEU A 177 -13.19 4.45 -14.90
CA LEU A 177 -13.96 5.19 -15.87
C LEU A 177 -15.45 5.08 -15.54
N GLU A 178 -16.12 6.23 -15.34
CA GLU A 178 -17.55 6.31 -15.04
C GLU A 178 -18.00 5.36 -13.91
N GLY A 179 -17.19 5.30 -12.84
CA GLY A 179 -17.47 4.49 -11.66
C GLY A 179 -17.04 3.03 -11.73
N ARG A 180 -16.43 2.60 -12.83
CA ARG A 180 -16.01 1.22 -13.04
C ARG A 180 -14.50 1.11 -13.19
N LEU A 181 -13.90 0.14 -12.50
CA LEU A 181 -12.49 -0.23 -12.72
C LEU A 181 -12.30 -0.74 -14.14
N LEU A 182 -11.23 -0.28 -14.80
CA LEU A 182 -10.80 -0.78 -16.11
C LEU A 182 -9.90 -1.99 -15.91
N GLN A 183 -10.45 -3.18 -16.01
CA GLN A 183 -9.73 -4.44 -15.78
C GLN A 183 -9.36 -5.18 -17.06
N GLY A 184 -10.01 -4.86 -18.19
CA GLY A 184 -9.86 -5.59 -19.45
C GLY A 184 -10.42 -7.01 -19.40
N SER A 185 -10.35 -7.72 -20.52
CA SER A 185 -10.87 -9.10 -20.63
C SER A 185 -10.01 -10.13 -19.90
N THR A 186 -8.74 -9.85 -19.74
CA THR A 186 -7.75 -10.73 -19.08
C THR A 186 -7.41 -10.27 -17.65
N LEU A 187 -8.07 -9.21 -17.14
CA LEU A 187 -7.82 -8.61 -15.83
C LEU A 187 -6.39 -8.05 -15.66
N SER A 188 -5.72 -7.77 -16.78
CA SER A 188 -4.36 -7.22 -16.85
C SER A 188 -4.30 -5.81 -17.45
N CYS A 189 -5.44 -5.09 -17.44
CA CYS A 189 -5.47 -3.69 -17.86
C CYS A 189 -4.65 -2.82 -16.92
N MET A 190 -4.08 -1.74 -17.47
CA MET A 190 -3.32 -0.74 -16.71
C MET A 190 -1.98 -1.25 -16.12
N GLU A 191 -1.37 -2.27 -16.69
CA GLU A 191 0.00 -2.70 -16.37
C GLU A 191 1.03 -1.69 -16.90
N LEU A 192 0.91 -0.41 -16.49
CA LEU A 192 1.75 0.69 -16.99
C LEU A 192 3.24 0.49 -16.69
N GLY A 193 3.58 -0.21 -15.62
CA GLY A 193 4.95 -0.54 -15.28
C GLY A 193 5.68 -1.31 -16.39
N HIS A 194 4.96 -2.08 -17.19
CA HIS A 194 5.49 -2.90 -18.26
C HIS A 194 5.54 -2.20 -19.63
N ILE A 195 5.17 -0.91 -19.72
CA ILE A 195 5.31 -0.16 -20.98
C ILE A 195 6.80 -0.03 -21.34
N PRO A 196 7.22 -0.50 -22.53
CA PRO A 196 8.59 -0.32 -22.98
C PRO A 196 8.89 1.16 -23.20
N LEU A 197 9.98 1.68 -22.62
CA LEU A 197 10.40 3.07 -22.78
C LEU A 197 11.38 3.23 -23.94
N PHE A 198 12.24 2.23 -24.15
CA PHE A 198 13.23 2.28 -25.21
C PHE A 198 13.11 1.00 -26.03
N PRO A 199 13.00 1.12 -27.38
CA PRO A 199 13.09 -0.04 -28.23
C PRO A 199 14.48 -0.67 -28.08
N GLU A 200 14.55 -1.98 -28.17
CA GLU A 200 15.79 -2.74 -28.06
C GLU A 200 16.86 -2.20 -29.01
N THR A 201 17.98 -1.78 -28.47
CA THR A 201 19.16 -1.37 -29.25
C THR A 201 20.17 -2.49 -29.46
N SER A 202 19.97 -3.64 -28.80
CA SER A 202 20.83 -4.82 -28.91
C SER A 202 19.98 -6.09 -29.06
N GLY A 203 20.15 -6.78 -30.19
CA GLY A 203 19.38 -7.92 -30.64
C GLY A 203 19.45 -9.22 -29.79
N THR A 204 19.44 -9.10 -28.48
CA THR A 204 19.45 -10.23 -27.54
C THR A 204 18.11 -10.47 -26.84
N GLY A 205 17.05 -9.74 -27.19
CA GLY A 205 15.64 -10.18 -26.95
C GLY A 205 15.09 -10.18 -25.53
N GLU A 206 15.85 -9.86 -24.50
CA GLU A 206 15.38 -10.04 -23.12
C GLU A 206 15.44 -8.79 -22.21
N ASP A 207 16.04 -7.68 -22.65
CA ASP A 207 16.32 -6.53 -21.78
C ASP A 207 15.71 -5.19 -22.24
N GLY A 208 14.48 -5.22 -22.74
CA GLY A 208 13.74 -3.97 -22.99
C GLY A 208 13.55 -3.19 -21.69
N THR A 209 14.01 -1.93 -21.63
CA THR A 209 13.75 -1.07 -20.47
C THR A 209 12.28 -0.70 -20.41
N THR A 210 11.64 -1.00 -19.29
CA THR A 210 10.23 -0.66 -19.04
C THR A 210 10.13 0.55 -18.11
N LEU A 211 8.94 1.13 -18.02
CA LEU A 211 8.67 2.20 -17.04
C LEU A 211 9.06 1.77 -15.61
N GLU A 212 8.79 0.54 -15.24
CA GLU A 212 9.13 -0.01 -13.92
C GLU A 212 10.64 -0.09 -13.71
N THR A 213 11.39 -0.62 -14.70
CA THR A 213 12.84 -0.76 -14.57
C THR A 213 13.54 0.59 -14.49
N GLU A 214 12.96 1.66 -15.05
CA GLU A 214 13.57 2.99 -15.05
C GLU A 214 13.04 3.95 -13.98
N CYS A 215 11.83 3.73 -13.46
CA CYS A 215 11.18 4.71 -12.59
C CYS A 215 10.71 4.13 -11.24
N SER A 216 10.93 2.83 -10.97
CA SER A 216 10.54 2.24 -9.69
C SER A 216 11.39 2.73 -8.52
N ARG A 217 10.88 2.55 -7.31
CA ARG A 217 11.63 2.88 -6.08
C ARG A 217 12.95 2.12 -5.99
N LEU A 218 13.01 0.89 -6.52
CA LEU A 218 14.25 0.12 -6.57
C LEU A 218 15.28 0.81 -7.47
N LYS A 219 14.87 1.26 -8.65
CA LYS A 219 15.74 2.02 -9.56
C LYS A 219 16.25 3.31 -8.90
N ILE A 220 15.35 4.06 -8.25
CA ILE A 220 15.73 5.27 -7.49
C ILE A 220 16.80 4.95 -6.45
N ALA A 221 16.65 3.85 -5.71
CA ALA A 221 17.64 3.45 -4.70
C ALA A 221 18.99 3.07 -5.34
N VAL A 222 18.99 2.41 -6.48
CA VAL A 222 20.21 2.08 -7.24
C VAL A 222 20.91 3.36 -7.73
N GLU A 223 20.18 4.31 -8.30
CA GLU A 223 20.78 5.58 -8.75
C GLU A 223 21.30 6.42 -7.58
N ALA A 224 20.59 6.40 -6.44
CA ALA A 224 21.06 7.05 -5.22
C ALA A 224 22.35 6.40 -4.67
N ALA A 225 22.48 5.07 -4.76
CA ALA A 225 23.71 4.35 -4.41
C ALA A 225 24.88 4.75 -5.33
N ARG A 226 24.61 4.89 -6.63
CA ARG A 226 25.62 5.37 -7.61
C ARG A 226 26.07 6.80 -7.32
N ALA A 227 25.11 7.69 -6.98
CA ALA A 227 25.43 9.06 -6.59
C ALA A 227 26.26 9.10 -5.30
N ALA A 228 25.91 8.30 -4.31
CA ALA A 228 26.67 8.17 -3.05
C ALA A 228 28.11 7.67 -3.30
N TYR A 229 28.28 6.64 -4.14
CA TYR A 229 29.58 6.11 -4.53
C TYR A 229 30.47 7.15 -5.23
N ARG A 230 29.88 8.03 -6.04
CA ARG A 230 30.58 9.11 -6.75
C ARG A 230 30.86 10.36 -5.89
N GLY A 231 30.51 10.33 -4.60
CA GLY A 231 30.63 11.48 -3.70
C GLY A 231 29.62 12.61 -3.92
N GLN A 232 28.59 12.36 -4.73
CA GLN A 232 27.52 13.33 -5.04
C GLN A 232 26.41 13.36 -3.99
N ALA A 233 26.41 12.41 -3.06
CA ALA A 233 25.46 12.32 -1.95
C ALA A 233 26.18 11.89 -0.65
N PRO A 234 27.05 12.75 -0.07
CA PRO A 234 27.90 12.38 1.04
C PRO A 234 27.11 11.98 2.30
N ASN A 235 26.02 12.68 2.61
CA ASN A 235 25.17 12.35 3.76
C ASN A 235 24.46 11.00 3.61
N LEU A 236 24.11 10.62 2.37
CA LEU A 236 23.53 9.30 2.10
C LEU A 236 24.59 8.21 2.21
N PHE A 237 25.81 8.49 1.72
CA PHE A 237 26.94 7.56 1.84
C PHE A 237 27.31 7.28 3.29
N GLU A 238 27.35 8.31 4.15
CA GLU A 238 27.59 8.16 5.57
C GLU A 238 26.53 7.31 6.25
N ALA A 239 25.24 7.51 5.91
CA ALA A 239 24.13 6.82 6.53
C ALA A 239 23.93 5.37 6.06
N CYS A 240 24.19 5.08 4.77
CA CYS A 240 23.80 3.83 4.11
C CYS A 240 24.95 3.16 3.34
N GLY A 241 26.05 3.85 3.09
CA GLY A 241 27.05 3.42 2.11
C GLY A 241 26.44 3.31 0.73
N THR A 242 26.72 2.20 0.03
CA THR A 242 26.13 1.86 -1.26
C THR A 242 25.17 0.67 -1.17
N ASP A 243 24.74 0.33 0.04
CA ASP A 243 23.83 -0.79 0.28
C ASP A 243 22.39 -0.40 -0.09
N VAL A 244 21.95 -0.81 -1.29
CA VAL A 244 20.62 -0.52 -1.82
C VAL A 244 19.50 -0.96 -0.85
N SER A 245 19.70 -2.01 -0.07
CA SER A 245 18.70 -2.49 0.89
C SER A 245 18.44 -1.50 2.04
N LYS A 246 19.42 -0.65 2.35
CA LYS A 246 19.34 0.41 3.36
C LYS A 246 18.87 1.74 2.80
N ILE A 247 19.02 1.96 1.48
CA ILE A 247 18.62 3.20 0.81
C ILE A 247 17.09 3.21 0.62
N THR A 248 16.40 3.58 1.68
CA THR A 248 14.95 3.76 1.68
C THR A 248 14.56 5.18 1.26
N SER A 249 13.30 5.39 0.86
CA SER A 249 12.78 6.75 0.60
C SER A 249 12.99 7.69 1.80
N GLY A 250 12.90 7.17 3.02
CA GLY A 250 13.17 7.94 4.23
C GLY A 250 14.66 8.30 4.41
N ALA A 251 15.58 7.42 4.01
CA ALA A 251 17.01 7.70 4.04
C ALA A 251 17.37 8.79 3.02
N ILE A 252 16.83 8.69 1.80
CA ILE A 252 17.01 9.71 0.75
C ILE A 252 16.47 11.07 1.21
N ALA A 253 15.24 11.11 1.73
CA ALA A 253 14.63 12.35 2.22
C ALA A 253 15.44 13.00 3.35
N LYS A 254 15.97 12.21 4.29
CA LYS A 254 16.84 12.71 5.35
C LYS A 254 18.16 13.26 4.83
N SER A 255 18.77 12.58 3.85
CA SER A 255 20.00 13.02 3.22
C SER A 255 19.82 14.36 2.50
N ILE A 256 18.73 14.51 1.72
CA ILE A 256 18.40 15.77 1.05
C ILE A 256 18.16 16.90 2.07
N ALA A 257 17.50 16.62 3.19
CA ALA A 257 17.24 17.62 4.22
C ALA A 257 18.51 18.05 4.99
N ALA A 258 19.56 17.25 4.94
CA ALA A 258 20.85 17.55 5.57
C ALA A 258 21.81 18.35 4.67
N GLY A 259 21.50 18.53 3.38
CA GLY A 259 22.28 19.26 2.37
C GLY A 259 22.93 18.33 1.36
#